data_7cd4834075b359c8c81424b6ae3782d6
#
_entry.id   7cd4834075b359c8c81424b6ae3782d6
#
_cell.length_a   1.000
_cell.length_b   1.000
_cell.length_c   1.000
_cell.angle_alpha   90.00
_cell.angle_beta   90.00
_cell.angle_gamma   90.00
#
_symmetry.space_group_name_H-M   'P 1'
#
loop_
_entity.id
_entity.type
_entity.pdbx_description
1 polymer ?
#
loop_
_entity_poly.entity_id
_entity_poly.type
_entity_poly.pdbx_seq_one_letter_code
_entity_poly.pdbx_strand_id
1 'polypeptide(L)'
;LASGQTNLKLTFGGQYYDGDNNDNNFNKDNFVVYLSANGTDYTPLSYEVNDGDQIDPYWVFATKNFTLKNATSTLYIKFEAKASSKFRLDDITLMTGNGGEEIDLAGGGVVPPDPSGDAIYENNFDKTPAEKVDNKWPFLDQTDAWQNASGTGNSTVTYTSANVSVRTSGKLSGGYDGASGSNKIFFGSAPATFDINTITMPAGKTNYRIIFGGAY
;
A
#
# COMPACT_ATOMS: atom_id res chain seq x y z
N LEU A 1 5.07 23.33 12.12
CA LEU A 1 6.39 22.96 11.58
C LEU A 1 6.83 24.01 10.61
N ALA A 2 8.13 24.34 10.68
CA ALA A 2 8.72 25.12 9.59
C ALA A 2 8.35 24.47 8.25
N SER A 3 7.97 25.28 7.28
CA SER A 3 7.68 24.85 5.92
C SER A 3 8.79 23.93 5.43
N GLY A 4 8.45 22.72 5.02
CA GLY A 4 9.42 21.82 4.40
C GLY A 4 9.66 20.49 5.11
N GLN A 5 8.95 20.11 6.17
CA GLN A 5 9.03 18.74 6.66
C GLN A 5 8.20 17.80 5.78
N THR A 6 8.87 16.84 5.23
CA THR A 6 8.38 15.88 4.23
C THR A 6 8.55 14.44 4.70
N ASN A 7 8.59 14.20 6.02
CA ASN A 7 8.93 12.90 6.60
C ASN A 7 7.74 11.96 6.66
N LEU A 8 7.86 10.81 6.02
CA LEU A 8 6.81 9.83 5.79
C LEU A 8 7.20 8.47 6.35
N LYS A 9 6.22 7.66 6.73
CA LYS A 9 6.38 6.23 6.95
C LYS A 9 5.34 5.45 6.16
N LEU A 10 5.81 4.55 5.30
CA LEU A 10 5.03 3.52 4.64
C LEU A 10 5.13 2.23 5.44
N THR A 11 4.02 1.54 5.66
CA THR A 11 4.03 0.15 6.09
C THR A 11 3.00 -0.67 5.32
N PHE A 12 3.29 -1.92 5.07
CA PHE A 12 2.41 -2.86 4.38
C PHE A 12 2.71 -4.30 4.76
N GLY A 13 1.73 -5.15 4.52
CA GLY A 13 1.93 -6.58 4.48
C GLY A 13 2.07 -7.09 3.05
N GLY A 14 3.04 -7.96 2.80
CA GLY A 14 3.25 -8.59 1.50
C GLY A 14 3.45 -10.10 1.60
N GLN A 15 2.94 -10.83 0.61
CA GLN A 15 3.17 -12.26 0.45
C GLN A 15 3.59 -12.60 -0.97
N TYR A 16 4.58 -13.45 -1.09
CA TYR A 16 4.84 -14.21 -2.30
C TYR A 16 3.95 -15.46 -2.33
N TYR A 17 3.35 -15.78 -3.47
CA TYR A 17 2.54 -16.99 -3.65
C TYR A 17 3.06 -17.82 -4.81
N ASP A 18 3.60 -18.99 -4.51
CA ASP A 18 4.16 -19.93 -5.50
C ASP A 18 3.18 -21.03 -5.96
N GLY A 19 2.04 -21.16 -5.32
CA GLY A 19 1.03 -22.19 -5.57
C GLY A 19 0.85 -23.18 -4.43
N ASP A 20 1.85 -23.42 -3.63
CA ASP A 20 1.86 -24.48 -2.58
C ASP A 20 1.75 -23.94 -1.15
N ASN A 21 1.70 -22.64 -0.95
CA ASN A 21 1.63 -21.96 0.36
C ASN A 21 2.79 -22.28 1.32
N ASN A 22 3.94 -22.70 0.83
CA ASN A 22 5.03 -23.23 1.66
C ASN A 22 6.32 -22.40 1.61
N ASP A 23 6.41 -21.35 0.81
CA ASP A 23 7.66 -20.61 0.64
C ASP A 23 7.70 -19.26 1.37
N ASN A 24 8.73 -19.12 2.21
CA ASN A 24 9.09 -17.89 2.94
C ASN A 24 9.86 -16.88 2.07
N ASN A 25 9.67 -16.89 0.75
CA ASN A 25 10.53 -16.17 -0.18
C ASN A 25 9.90 -14.86 -0.66
N PHE A 26 9.40 -14.02 0.27
CA PHE A 26 9.04 -12.67 -0.12
C PHE A 26 10.30 -11.93 -0.62
N ASN A 27 10.39 -11.77 -1.92
CA ASN A 27 11.49 -11.02 -2.53
C ASN A 27 11.00 -9.61 -2.89
N LYS A 28 11.46 -8.62 -2.15
CA LYS A 28 11.16 -7.21 -2.37
C LYS A 28 11.58 -6.67 -3.73
N ASP A 29 12.54 -7.31 -4.42
CA ASP A 29 12.97 -6.92 -5.75
C ASP A 29 11.93 -7.30 -6.82
N ASN A 30 11.06 -8.25 -6.51
CA ASN A 30 9.95 -8.70 -7.33
C ASN A 30 8.60 -8.04 -6.97
N PHE A 31 8.53 -7.32 -5.85
CA PHE A 31 7.34 -6.56 -5.44
C PHE A 31 7.76 -5.13 -5.12
N VAL A 32 7.60 -4.23 -6.08
CA VAL A 32 8.15 -2.88 -6.01
C VAL A 32 7.07 -1.87 -5.69
N VAL A 33 7.38 -0.96 -4.77
CA VAL A 33 6.56 0.21 -4.46
C VAL A 33 7.12 1.41 -5.20
N TYR A 34 6.24 2.22 -5.77
CA TYR A 34 6.60 3.47 -6.41
C TYR A 34 5.77 4.62 -5.87
N LEU A 35 6.36 5.81 -5.86
CA LEU A 35 5.72 7.07 -5.50
C LEU A 35 5.75 8.04 -6.67
N SER A 36 4.71 8.87 -6.80
CA SER A 36 4.66 9.94 -7.78
C SER A 36 3.88 11.13 -7.24
N ALA A 37 4.24 12.34 -7.66
CA ALA A 37 3.49 13.56 -7.38
C ALA A 37 2.49 13.92 -8.51
N ASN A 38 2.66 13.37 -9.72
CA ASN A 38 1.87 13.72 -10.92
C ASN A 38 1.13 12.52 -11.55
N GLY A 39 1.36 11.29 -11.07
CA GLY A 39 0.74 10.07 -11.58
C GLY A 39 1.34 9.54 -12.89
N THR A 40 2.40 10.16 -13.40
CA THR A 40 3.09 9.76 -14.63
C THR A 40 4.54 9.38 -14.39
N ASP A 41 5.25 10.17 -13.61
CA ASP A 41 6.66 9.99 -13.31
C ASP A 41 6.81 9.32 -11.94
N TYR A 42 7.13 8.04 -11.94
CA TYR A 42 7.20 7.22 -10.75
C TYR A 42 8.63 6.98 -10.29
N THR A 43 8.90 7.26 -9.02
CA THR A 43 10.16 6.99 -8.33
C THR A 43 10.00 5.73 -7.46
N PRO A 44 10.88 4.72 -7.59
CA PRO A 44 10.80 3.54 -6.72
C PRO A 44 11.12 3.92 -5.27
N LEU A 45 10.37 3.30 -4.35
CA LEU A 45 10.58 3.41 -2.90
C LEU A 45 11.18 2.10 -2.39
N SER A 46 12.41 2.14 -1.90
CA SER A 46 12.99 1.01 -1.16
C SER A 46 12.27 0.85 0.18
N TYR A 47 12.05 -0.36 0.63
CA TYR A 47 11.43 -0.63 1.94
C TYR A 47 12.13 -1.78 2.66
N GLU A 48 11.93 -1.86 3.96
CA GLU A 48 12.45 -2.93 4.80
C GLU A 48 11.33 -3.93 5.08
N VAL A 49 11.71 -5.18 5.16
CA VAL A 49 10.82 -6.29 5.52
C VAL A 49 11.26 -6.78 6.88
N ASN A 50 10.38 -6.72 7.86
CA ASN A 50 10.60 -7.34 9.15
C ASN A 50 9.93 -8.72 9.14
N ASP A 51 10.71 -9.75 9.45
CA ASP A 51 10.17 -11.05 9.83
C ASP A 51 9.51 -10.84 11.21
N GLY A 52 8.24 -10.44 11.20
CA GLY A 52 7.48 -10.21 12.41
C GLY A 52 7.35 -11.46 13.27
N ASP A 53 6.86 -11.34 14.49
CA ASP A 53 6.49 -12.46 15.37
C ASP A 53 5.49 -13.36 14.63
N GLN A 54 6.00 -14.45 14.08
CA GLN A 54 5.34 -15.25 13.06
C GLN A 54 4.30 -16.20 13.67
N ILE A 55 3.10 -15.71 13.82
CA ILE A 55 1.92 -16.61 13.95
C ILE A 55 1.63 -17.29 12.60
N ASP A 56 1.92 -16.60 11.50
CA ASP A 56 1.92 -17.16 10.15
C ASP A 56 3.28 -16.90 9.46
N PRO A 57 4.13 -17.92 9.24
CA PRO A 57 5.48 -17.73 8.69
C PRO A 57 5.51 -17.22 7.26
N TYR A 58 4.36 -16.95 6.66
CA TYR A 58 4.26 -16.62 5.25
C TYR A 58 3.99 -15.14 4.98
N TRP A 59 3.62 -14.35 6.00
CA TRP A 59 3.39 -12.91 5.86
C TRP A 59 4.60 -12.11 6.33
N VAL A 60 4.96 -11.09 5.57
CA VAL A 60 5.98 -10.12 5.98
C VAL A 60 5.33 -8.77 6.25
N PHE A 61 5.81 -8.11 7.28
CA PHE A 61 5.47 -6.73 7.56
C PHE A 61 6.53 -5.82 6.94
N ALA A 62 6.15 -5.05 5.95
CA ALA A 62 7.03 -4.10 5.31
C ALA A 62 6.85 -2.70 5.88
N THR A 63 7.94 -1.97 6.03
CA THR A 63 7.95 -0.61 6.59
C THR A 63 8.99 0.26 5.90
N LYS A 64 8.69 1.53 5.71
CA LYS A 64 9.66 2.54 5.27
C LYS A 64 9.36 3.90 5.87
N ASN A 65 10.32 4.48 6.56
CA ASN A 65 10.37 5.91 6.82
C ASN A 65 11.13 6.58 5.67
N PHE A 66 10.59 7.68 5.14
CA PHE A 66 11.23 8.44 4.07
C PHE A 66 10.90 9.92 4.17
N THR A 67 11.63 10.74 3.46
CA THR A 67 11.44 12.19 3.40
C THR A 67 11.18 12.58 1.95
N LEU A 68 10.08 13.28 1.66
CA LEU A 68 9.92 13.91 0.35
C LEU A 68 10.79 15.16 0.29
N LYS A 69 11.60 15.30 -0.73
CA LYS A 69 12.43 16.51 -0.96
C LYS A 69 11.58 17.77 -1.08
N ASN A 70 10.42 17.65 -1.71
CA ASN A 70 9.44 18.72 -1.85
C ASN A 70 8.08 18.23 -1.38
N ALA A 71 7.36 19.08 -0.64
CA ALA A 71 5.98 18.80 -0.28
C ALA A 71 5.11 18.77 -1.55
N THR A 72 4.12 17.88 -1.56
CA THR A 72 3.15 17.77 -2.64
C THR A 72 1.73 17.79 -2.10
N SER A 73 0.79 18.35 -2.86
CA SER A 73 -0.64 18.30 -2.53
C SER A 73 -1.29 16.96 -2.92
N THR A 74 -0.61 16.16 -3.73
CA THR A 74 -1.11 14.87 -4.23
C THR A 74 0.01 13.86 -4.19
N LEU A 75 -0.27 12.65 -3.71
CA LEU A 75 0.64 11.52 -3.75
C LEU A 75 -0.05 10.34 -4.42
N TYR A 76 0.64 9.74 -5.37
CA TYR A 76 0.29 8.48 -6.00
C TYR A 76 1.21 7.40 -5.46
N ILE A 77 0.64 6.25 -5.11
CA ILE A 77 1.38 5.07 -4.67
C ILE A 77 1.01 3.93 -5.61
N LYS A 78 2.01 3.31 -6.22
CA LYS A 78 1.84 2.14 -7.07
C LYS A 78 2.58 0.96 -6.48
N PHE A 79 1.91 -0.18 -6.41
CA PHE A 79 2.47 -1.49 -6.11
C PHE A 79 2.55 -2.32 -7.39
N GLU A 80 3.70 -2.90 -7.67
CA GLU A 80 3.95 -3.64 -8.89
C GLU A 80 4.62 -4.99 -8.60
N ALA A 81 3.94 -6.07 -8.97
CA ALA A 81 4.55 -7.39 -9.02
C ALA A 81 5.31 -7.55 -10.33
N LYS A 82 6.61 -7.82 -10.27
CA LYS A 82 7.48 -8.03 -11.43
C LYS A 82 7.53 -9.50 -11.84
N ALA A 83 7.81 -9.74 -13.10
CA ALA A 83 7.93 -11.07 -13.69
C ALA A 83 6.65 -11.93 -13.51
N SER A 84 6.79 -13.24 -13.45
CA SER A 84 5.67 -14.19 -13.21
C SER A 84 5.32 -14.36 -11.74
N SER A 85 5.83 -13.50 -10.86
CA SER A 85 5.60 -13.56 -9.42
C SER A 85 4.16 -13.21 -9.08
N LYS A 86 3.60 -13.88 -8.08
CA LYS A 86 2.28 -13.62 -7.53
C LYS A 86 2.44 -13.14 -6.11
N PHE A 87 1.77 -12.04 -5.78
CA PHE A 87 1.82 -11.45 -4.45
C PHE A 87 0.43 -11.20 -3.89
N ARG A 88 0.33 -11.12 -2.58
CA ARG A 88 -0.82 -10.62 -1.84
C ARG A 88 -0.42 -9.37 -1.10
N LEU A 89 -1.33 -8.43 -0.94
CA LEU A 89 -1.15 -7.14 -0.29
C LEU A 89 -2.33 -6.88 0.64
N ASP A 90 -2.05 -6.35 1.83
CA ASP A 90 -3.07 -6.04 2.84
C ASP A 90 -2.64 -4.86 3.73
N ASP A 91 -3.58 -4.24 4.42
CA ASP A 91 -3.40 -3.18 5.45
C ASP A 91 -2.39 -2.07 5.10
N ILE A 92 -2.64 -1.35 4.01
CA ILE A 92 -1.80 -0.21 3.59
C ILE A 92 -2.10 1.01 4.45
N THR A 93 -1.09 1.57 5.12
CA THR A 93 -1.24 2.83 5.86
C THR A 93 -0.13 3.82 5.52
N LEU A 94 -0.53 5.06 5.16
CA LEU A 94 0.35 6.22 5.03
C LEU A 94 0.12 7.17 6.22
N MET A 95 1.16 7.47 6.97
CA MET A 95 1.09 8.38 8.12
C MET A 95 2.33 9.27 8.22
N THR A 96 2.30 10.26 9.12
CA THR A 96 3.51 11.02 9.45
C THR A 96 4.58 10.10 10.01
N GLY A 97 5.82 10.28 9.56
CA GLY A 97 6.97 9.48 9.94
C GLY A 97 8.08 10.30 10.60
N ASN A 98 9.14 9.62 10.99
CA ASN A 98 10.31 10.25 11.62
C ASN A 98 11.36 10.77 10.61
N GLY A 99 11.03 10.72 9.31
CA GLY A 99 11.99 10.99 8.24
C GLY A 99 12.89 9.79 7.93
N GLY A 100 13.61 9.87 6.83
CA GLY A 100 14.48 8.81 6.34
C GLY A 100 15.12 9.20 5.01
N GLU A 101 15.35 8.24 4.14
CA GLU A 101 15.88 8.47 2.80
C GLU A 101 15.08 9.56 2.07
N GLU A 102 15.80 10.52 1.48
CA GLU A 102 15.17 11.60 0.74
C GLU A 102 14.73 11.11 -0.65
N ILE A 103 13.45 11.31 -0.96
CA ILE A 103 12.85 10.95 -2.25
C ILE A 103 12.50 12.23 -3.03
N ASP A 104 13.08 12.38 -4.18
CA ASP A 104 12.77 13.47 -5.11
C ASP A 104 11.66 13.01 -6.08
N LEU A 105 10.46 13.55 -5.90
CA LEU A 105 9.33 13.29 -6.79
C LEU A 105 9.24 14.37 -7.86
N ALA A 106 9.35 14.00 -9.12
CA ALA A 106 9.15 14.92 -10.23
C ALA A 106 7.75 15.58 -10.17
N GLY A 107 7.69 16.89 -10.27
CA GLY A 107 6.43 17.64 -10.27
C GLY A 107 5.84 17.98 -8.90
N GLY A 108 6.54 17.67 -7.80
CA GLY A 108 6.10 18.07 -6.45
C GLY A 108 6.13 19.59 -6.22
N GLY A 109 5.01 20.17 -5.79
CA GLY A 109 4.86 21.57 -5.43
C GLY A 109 4.82 21.80 -3.91
N VAL A 110 5.19 23.00 -3.44
CA VAL A 110 5.25 23.34 -2.00
C VAL A 110 3.85 23.61 -1.43
N VAL A 111 3.46 22.90 -0.37
CA VAL A 111 2.21 23.11 0.39
C VAL A 111 2.51 23.23 1.90
N PRO A 112 1.90 24.17 2.65
CA PRO A 112 2.20 24.42 4.07
C PRO A 112 1.56 23.44 5.09
N PRO A 113 2.07 23.26 6.34
CA PRO A 113 1.83 22.15 7.26
C PRO A 113 0.57 22.16 8.16
N ASP A 114 -0.01 20.97 8.48
CA ASP A 114 -1.05 20.72 9.46
C ASP A 114 -0.57 19.72 10.56
N PRO A 115 -0.86 19.95 11.87
CA PRO A 115 -0.28 19.19 12.99
C PRO A 115 -1.13 18.05 13.60
N SER A 116 -2.22 17.57 13.00
CA SER A 116 -3.02 16.47 13.54
C SER A 116 -2.58 15.10 13.01
N GLY A 117 -2.57 14.08 13.87
CA GLY A 117 -2.15 12.71 13.53
C GLY A 117 -3.22 11.82 12.89
N ASP A 118 -4.25 12.39 12.25
CA ASP A 118 -5.35 11.64 11.66
C ASP A 118 -4.96 10.95 10.36
N ALA A 119 -5.59 9.82 10.06
CA ALA A 119 -5.38 9.10 8.82
C ALA A 119 -5.77 9.98 7.61
N ILE A 120 -4.86 10.06 6.63
CA ILE A 120 -5.11 10.76 5.37
C ILE A 120 -5.82 9.82 4.40
N TYR A 121 -5.40 8.59 4.38
CA TYR A 121 -6.01 7.50 3.63
C TYR A 121 -5.87 6.20 4.43
N GLU A 122 -6.95 5.45 4.51
CA GLU A 122 -7.01 4.12 5.13
C GLU A 122 -7.99 3.25 4.32
N ASN A 123 -7.63 1.99 4.08
CA ASN A 123 -8.53 1.00 3.50
C ASN A 123 -8.10 -0.40 3.94
N ASN A 124 -8.99 -1.14 4.56
CA ASN A 124 -8.81 -2.53 4.95
C ASN A 124 -9.44 -3.52 3.95
N PHE A 125 -10.11 -3.03 2.92
CA PHE A 125 -10.77 -3.80 1.86
C PHE A 125 -11.91 -4.75 2.34
N ASP A 126 -12.34 -4.66 3.58
CA ASP A 126 -13.22 -5.62 4.26
C ASP A 126 -14.70 -5.24 4.30
N LYS A 127 -15.17 -4.29 3.48
CA LYS A 127 -16.58 -3.90 3.50
C LYS A 127 -17.52 -5.07 3.23
N THR A 128 -17.20 -5.86 2.21
CA THR A 128 -17.95 -7.05 1.83
C THR A 128 -16.98 -8.19 1.55
N PRO A 129 -17.14 -9.36 2.19
CA PRO A 129 -16.29 -10.52 1.89
C PRO A 129 -16.34 -10.87 0.40
N ALA A 130 -15.19 -11.01 -0.22
CA ALA A 130 -15.10 -11.39 -1.61
C ALA A 130 -15.56 -12.85 -1.81
N GLU A 131 -16.41 -13.06 -2.81
CA GLU A 131 -16.91 -14.37 -3.19
C GLU A 131 -16.54 -14.70 -4.64
N LYS A 132 -16.38 -15.99 -4.93
CA LYS A 132 -16.14 -16.43 -6.30
C LYS A 132 -17.41 -16.36 -7.14
N VAL A 133 -17.31 -15.82 -8.34
CA VAL A 133 -18.32 -15.93 -9.39
C VAL A 133 -17.75 -16.86 -10.48
N ASP A 134 -18.48 -17.90 -10.85
CA ASP A 134 -18.04 -18.93 -11.83
C ASP A 134 -16.62 -19.47 -11.54
N ASN A 135 -16.37 -19.82 -10.29
CA ASN A 135 -15.07 -20.28 -9.79
C ASN A 135 -13.90 -19.26 -9.92
N LYS A 136 -14.16 -18.02 -10.25
CA LYS A 136 -13.16 -16.97 -10.36
C LYS A 136 -13.34 -15.92 -9.26
N TRP A 137 -12.25 -15.47 -8.69
CA TRP A 137 -12.26 -14.32 -7.81
C TRP A 137 -12.48 -13.04 -8.61
N PRO A 138 -13.29 -12.09 -8.10
CA PRO A 138 -13.51 -10.83 -8.78
C PRO A 138 -12.21 -10.03 -8.90
N PHE A 139 -12.03 -9.36 -10.03
CA PHE A 139 -11.00 -8.35 -10.13
C PHE A 139 -11.32 -7.18 -9.20
N LEU A 140 -10.27 -6.48 -8.80
CA LEU A 140 -10.37 -5.41 -7.81
C LEU A 140 -11.28 -4.26 -8.27
N ASP A 141 -11.28 -3.94 -9.57
CA ASP A 141 -12.17 -2.97 -10.21
C ASP A 141 -13.63 -3.41 -10.34
N GLN A 142 -13.93 -4.69 -10.07
CA GLN A 142 -15.28 -5.27 -10.12
C GLN A 142 -15.93 -5.42 -8.73
N THR A 143 -15.30 -4.88 -7.71
CA THR A 143 -15.78 -5.03 -6.31
C THR A 143 -16.06 -3.67 -5.69
N ASP A 144 -16.70 -3.70 -4.52
CA ASP A 144 -16.90 -2.54 -3.66
C ASP A 144 -15.82 -2.40 -2.56
N ALA A 145 -14.71 -3.09 -2.71
CA ALA A 145 -13.61 -3.10 -1.74
C ALA A 145 -13.08 -1.70 -1.40
N TRP A 146 -13.15 -0.76 -2.34
CA TRP A 146 -12.79 0.64 -2.14
C TRP A 146 -13.68 1.39 -1.14
N GLN A 147 -14.89 0.92 -0.91
CA GLN A 147 -15.88 1.63 -0.08
C GLN A 147 -15.55 1.61 1.42
N ASN A 148 -14.53 0.85 1.83
CA ASN A 148 -13.96 0.93 3.16
C ASN A 148 -12.88 2.02 3.28
N ALA A 149 -12.51 2.65 2.19
CA ALA A 149 -11.53 3.70 2.22
C ALA A 149 -12.05 4.92 2.99
N SER A 150 -11.22 5.44 3.86
CA SER A 150 -11.50 6.60 4.72
C SER A 150 -10.26 7.49 4.86
N GLY A 151 -10.36 8.54 5.66
CA GLY A 151 -9.28 9.48 5.90
C GLY A 151 -9.50 10.85 5.28
N THR A 152 -8.77 11.84 5.75
CA THR A 152 -8.98 13.26 5.37
C THR A 152 -8.69 13.57 3.90
N GLY A 153 -7.82 12.78 3.26
CA GLY A 153 -7.46 12.90 1.85
C GLY A 153 -8.17 11.92 0.92
N ASN A 154 -9.15 11.16 1.42
CA ASN A 154 -9.79 10.08 0.67
C ASN A 154 -10.83 10.55 -0.36
N SER A 155 -11.38 11.75 -0.23
CA SER A 155 -12.52 12.20 -1.04
C SER A 155 -12.26 12.28 -2.55
N THR A 156 -11.00 12.37 -2.95
CA THR A 156 -10.57 12.45 -4.36
C THR A 156 -9.90 11.17 -4.86
N VAL A 157 -9.77 10.15 -4.01
CA VAL A 157 -9.08 8.91 -4.35
C VAL A 157 -9.84 8.16 -5.43
N THR A 158 -9.11 7.73 -6.44
CA THR A 158 -9.55 6.79 -7.46
C THR A 158 -8.57 5.63 -7.55
N TYR A 159 -9.00 4.52 -8.14
CA TYR A 159 -8.21 3.31 -8.19
C TYR A 159 -8.09 2.80 -9.62
N THR A 160 -6.92 2.28 -9.95
CA THR A 160 -6.73 1.46 -11.15
C THR A 160 -5.98 0.18 -10.80
N SER A 161 -6.29 -0.90 -11.49
CA SER A 161 -5.60 -2.17 -11.27
C SER A 161 -5.50 -2.98 -12.56
N ALA A 162 -4.47 -3.82 -12.65
CA ALA A 162 -4.30 -4.78 -13.72
C ALA A 162 -3.89 -6.13 -13.13
N ASN A 163 -4.59 -7.20 -13.47
CA ASN A 163 -4.34 -8.56 -12.99
C ASN A 163 -4.35 -8.71 -11.46
N VAL A 164 -5.19 -7.93 -10.78
CA VAL A 164 -5.32 -7.92 -9.33
C VAL A 164 -6.75 -8.30 -8.95
N SER A 165 -6.92 -9.21 -7.98
CA SER A 165 -8.22 -9.68 -7.51
C SER A 165 -8.35 -9.54 -5.99
N VAL A 166 -9.60 -9.42 -5.51
CA VAL A 166 -9.91 -9.50 -4.08
C VAL A 166 -10.24 -10.94 -3.73
N ARG A 167 -9.68 -11.47 -2.65
CA ARG A 167 -9.84 -12.87 -2.25
C ARG A 167 -10.01 -13.00 -0.75
N THR A 168 -10.84 -13.97 -0.37
CA THR A 168 -10.95 -14.48 1.02
C THR A 168 -10.24 -15.82 1.20
N SER A 169 -9.74 -16.44 0.11
CA SER A 169 -9.08 -17.74 0.15
C SER A 169 -7.64 -17.65 0.65
N GLY A 170 -7.17 -18.74 1.22
CA GLY A 170 -5.85 -18.84 1.80
C GLY A 170 -5.87 -18.49 3.29
N LYS A 171 -4.72 -18.29 3.88
CA LYS A 171 -4.61 -17.92 5.29
C LYS A 171 -5.22 -16.55 5.55
N LEU A 172 -5.93 -16.43 6.67
CA LEU A 172 -6.48 -15.15 7.12
C LEU A 172 -5.35 -14.16 7.40
N SER A 173 -5.61 -12.88 7.20
CA SER A 173 -4.69 -11.79 7.51
C SER A 173 -4.54 -11.57 9.02
N GLY A 174 -4.41 -12.60 9.82
CA GLY A 174 -4.35 -12.55 11.28
C GLY A 174 -2.96 -12.64 11.88
N GLY A 175 -1.90 -12.54 11.06
CA GLY A 175 -0.55 -12.86 11.47
C GLY A 175 0.30 -11.70 11.99
N TYR A 176 -0.21 -10.47 12.05
CA TYR A 176 0.52 -9.29 12.55
C TYR A 176 -0.40 -8.36 13.33
N ASP A 177 0.19 -7.51 14.17
CA ASP A 177 -0.57 -6.58 15.02
C ASP A 177 -1.29 -5.52 14.16
N GLY A 178 -2.62 -5.45 14.29
CA GLY A 178 -3.47 -4.57 13.49
C GLY A 178 -3.99 -5.18 12.18
N ALA A 179 -3.79 -6.49 11.95
CA ALA A 179 -4.39 -7.18 10.82
C ALA A 179 -5.93 -7.12 10.87
N SER A 180 -6.57 -6.88 9.75
CA SER A 180 -8.02 -6.76 9.60
C SER A 180 -8.61 -7.89 8.77
N GLY A 181 -9.84 -8.24 9.03
CA GLY A 181 -10.83 -8.97 8.26
C GLY A 181 -10.40 -10.19 7.45
N SER A 182 -11.14 -10.43 6.38
CA SER A 182 -11.01 -11.65 5.56
C SER A 182 -10.54 -11.42 4.14
N ASN A 183 -10.74 -10.22 3.62
CA ASN A 183 -10.33 -9.86 2.26
C ASN A 183 -8.82 -9.59 2.20
N LYS A 184 -8.26 -9.84 1.05
CA LYS A 184 -6.88 -9.48 0.69
C LYS A 184 -6.77 -9.19 -0.80
N ILE A 185 -5.86 -8.33 -1.14
CA ILE A 185 -5.51 -8.02 -2.52
C ILE A 185 -4.50 -9.07 -3.00
N PHE A 186 -4.84 -9.77 -4.07
CA PHE A 186 -3.98 -10.78 -4.68
C PHE A 186 -3.48 -10.30 -6.04
N PHE A 187 -2.17 -10.15 -6.14
CA PHE A 187 -1.48 -9.87 -7.40
C PHE A 187 -1.30 -11.17 -8.18
N GLY A 188 -1.96 -11.25 -9.33
CA GLY A 188 -1.95 -12.43 -10.19
C GLY A 188 -0.70 -12.55 -11.06
N SER A 189 -0.88 -13.00 -12.29
CA SER A 189 0.24 -13.12 -13.25
C SER A 189 0.78 -11.74 -13.64
N ALA A 190 2.08 -11.58 -13.66
CA ALA A 190 2.72 -10.33 -14.04
C ALA A 190 2.52 -9.98 -15.54
N PRO A 191 2.47 -8.68 -15.88
CA PRO A 191 2.51 -7.57 -14.95
C PRO A 191 1.18 -7.43 -14.17
N ALA A 192 1.26 -7.20 -12.86
CA ALA A 192 0.11 -6.92 -12.02
C ALA A 192 0.37 -5.63 -11.24
N THR A 193 -0.57 -4.69 -11.30
CA THR A 193 -0.45 -3.37 -10.66
C THR A 193 -1.71 -3.03 -9.89
N PHE A 194 -1.54 -2.30 -8.81
CA PHE A 194 -2.58 -1.66 -8.05
C PHE A 194 -2.16 -0.23 -7.74
N ASP A 195 -2.93 0.73 -8.21
CA ASP A 195 -2.67 2.16 -8.06
C ASP A 195 -3.75 2.80 -7.19
N ILE A 196 -3.33 3.53 -6.17
CA ILE A 196 -4.16 4.43 -5.39
C ILE A 196 -3.86 5.84 -5.88
N ASN A 197 -4.79 6.42 -6.62
CA ASN A 197 -4.59 7.68 -7.32
C ASN A 197 -5.20 8.84 -6.55
N THR A 198 -4.55 9.98 -6.59
CA THR A 198 -5.11 11.26 -6.16
C THR A 198 -5.48 11.31 -4.65
N ILE A 199 -4.60 10.79 -3.79
CA ILE A 199 -4.72 11.05 -2.36
C ILE A 199 -4.49 12.55 -2.14
N THR A 200 -5.51 13.28 -1.70
CA THR A 200 -5.38 14.70 -1.38
C THR A 200 -4.60 14.85 -0.08
N MET A 201 -3.43 15.46 -0.19
CA MET A 201 -2.59 15.71 0.97
C MET A 201 -3.11 16.93 1.72
N PRO A 202 -3.34 16.85 3.05
CA PRO A 202 -3.75 17.99 3.84
C PRO A 202 -2.77 19.14 3.69
N ALA A 203 -3.31 20.34 3.45
CA ALA A 203 -2.48 21.53 3.36
C ALA A 203 -1.60 21.66 4.58
N GLY A 204 -0.32 21.82 4.35
CA GLY A 204 0.61 22.04 5.41
C GLY A 204 1.14 20.83 6.16
N LYS A 205 0.76 19.61 5.83
CA LYS A 205 1.45 18.41 6.33
C LYS A 205 2.56 18.01 5.39
N THR A 206 3.70 17.74 5.98
CA THR A 206 4.92 17.38 5.27
C THR A 206 5.49 16.05 5.77
N ASN A 207 4.84 15.47 6.79
CA ASN A 207 5.27 14.22 7.41
C ASN A 207 4.15 13.20 7.32
N TYR A 208 4.38 12.13 6.59
CA TYR A 208 3.38 11.08 6.37
C TYR A 208 3.93 9.70 6.73
N ARG A 209 3.06 8.81 7.18
CA ARG A 209 3.37 7.42 7.50
C ARG A 209 2.42 6.53 6.71
N ILE A 210 2.93 5.51 6.03
CA ILE A 210 2.11 4.47 5.42
C ILE A 210 2.27 3.20 6.24
N ILE A 211 1.16 2.55 6.58
CA ILE A 211 1.13 1.25 7.26
C ILE A 211 0.28 0.31 6.44
N PHE A 212 0.75 -0.87 6.17
CA PHE A 212 -0.03 -1.94 5.57
C PHE A 212 0.43 -3.31 6.05
N GLY A 213 -0.48 -4.25 6.09
CA GLY A 213 -0.24 -5.63 6.43
C GLY A 213 -0.15 -6.52 5.20
N GLY A 214 0.64 -7.55 5.25
CA GLY A 214 0.73 -8.48 4.17
C GLY A 214 1.01 -9.91 4.59
N ALA A 215 0.51 -10.84 3.79
CA ALA A 215 0.66 -12.25 4.00
C ALA A 215 1.17 -12.96 2.75
N TYR A 216 1.80 -14.05 2.99
CA TYR A 216 2.12 -15.05 2.01
C TYR A 216 0.91 -15.91 1.62
#